data_b60a2447eeea5b352b1fb5fbf625f1b5
#
_entry.id   b60a2447eeea5b352b1fb5fbf625f1b5
#
_cell.length_a   1.000
_cell.length_b   1.000
_cell.length_c   1.000
_cell.angle_alpha   90.00
_cell.angle_beta   90.00
_cell.angle_gamma   90.00
#
_symmetry.space_group_name_H-M   'P 1'
#
loop_
_entity.id
_entity.type
_entity.pdbx_description
1 polymer ?
#
loop_
_entity_poly.entity_id
_entity_poly.type
_entity_poly.pdbx_seq_one_letter_code
_entity_poly.pdbx_strand_id
1 'polypeptide(L)'
;MFGAKIGANVVIKPNVNIKYPWKLTIGANSWIGENVWIDNLELVTIGENCCISQGALLLCGNHNFSISTFDLIAKPIVLENGVWIGAKSIVSGGVTCFSHSILSIQSATSKDLKSFCVYRGNPAVEIKERKIQ
;
A
#
# COMPACT_ATOMS: atom_id res chain seq x y z
N MET A 1 7.91 -11.33 14.22
CA MET A 1 8.14 -10.01 14.82
C MET A 1 6.78 -9.46 15.22
N PHE A 2 6.47 -9.43 16.48
CA PHE A 2 5.23 -8.88 17.04
C PHE A 2 3.94 -9.27 16.31
N GLY A 3 3.88 -10.49 15.79
CA GLY A 3 2.70 -11.01 15.09
C GLY A 3 2.63 -10.73 13.59
N ALA A 4 3.53 -9.94 13.03
CA ALA A 4 3.58 -9.75 11.58
C ALA A 4 4.02 -11.04 10.89
N LYS A 5 3.37 -11.35 9.75
CA LYS A 5 3.71 -12.50 8.93
C LYS A 5 4.60 -12.02 7.78
N ILE A 6 5.88 -12.33 7.89
CA ILE A 6 6.89 -11.85 6.94
C ILE A 6 7.46 -13.05 6.18
N GLY A 7 7.38 -13.03 4.87
CA GLY A 7 7.93 -14.08 4.02
C GLY A 7 9.45 -14.03 3.92
N ALA A 8 10.02 -14.95 3.16
CA ALA A 8 11.46 -15.05 2.96
C ALA A 8 11.99 -13.86 2.14
N ASN A 9 13.22 -13.44 2.43
CA ASN A 9 13.93 -12.40 1.67
C ASN A 9 13.21 -11.05 1.59
N VAL A 10 12.40 -10.72 2.58
CA VAL A 10 11.78 -9.41 2.68
C VAL A 10 12.82 -8.41 3.21
N VAL A 11 12.91 -7.26 2.56
CA VAL A 11 13.78 -6.16 3.00
C VAL A 11 12.90 -5.05 3.58
N ILE A 12 13.16 -4.68 4.81
CA ILE A 12 12.51 -3.56 5.47
C ILE A 12 13.59 -2.55 5.84
N LYS A 13 13.52 -1.38 5.22
CA LYS A 13 14.51 -0.33 5.41
C LYS A 13 14.29 0.44 6.72
N PRO A 14 15.26 1.27 7.15
CA PRO A 14 15.13 2.04 8.39
C PRO A 14 13.93 2.98 8.42
N ASN A 15 13.44 3.23 9.62
CA ASN A 15 12.37 4.18 9.90
C ASN A 15 11.02 3.81 9.26
N VAL A 16 10.81 2.54 8.95
CA VAL A 16 9.48 2.07 8.57
C VAL A 16 8.60 2.05 9.81
N ASN A 17 7.46 2.72 9.72
CA ASN A 17 6.50 2.81 10.81
C ASN A 17 5.33 1.86 10.55
N ILE A 18 5.10 0.91 11.45
CA ILE A 18 4.01 -0.06 11.37
C ILE A 18 3.16 0.11 12.62
N LYS A 19 1.88 0.46 12.43
CA LYS A 19 0.97 0.72 13.54
C LYS A 19 0.69 -0.55 14.35
N TYR A 20 0.18 -1.58 13.70
CA TYR A 20 -0.17 -2.84 14.33
C TYR A 20 0.48 -4.01 13.59
N PRO A 21 1.65 -4.49 14.04
CA PRO A 21 2.34 -5.57 13.34
C PRO A 21 1.50 -6.84 13.14
N TRP A 22 0.61 -7.15 14.08
CA TRP A 22 -0.25 -8.34 13.97
C TRP A 22 -1.34 -8.21 12.90
N LYS A 23 -1.49 -7.03 12.30
CA LYS A 23 -2.39 -6.78 11.17
C LYS A 23 -1.61 -6.58 9.87
N LEU A 24 -0.44 -7.21 9.75
CA LEU A 24 0.42 -7.06 8.57
C LEU A 24 0.91 -8.41 8.08
N THR A 25 0.78 -8.61 6.77
CA THR A 25 1.38 -9.73 6.05
C THR A 25 2.18 -9.18 4.88
N ILE A 26 3.42 -9.63 4.73
CA ILE A 26 4.30 -9.26 3.61
C ILE A 26 4.81 -10.55 2.97
N GLY A 27 4.53 -10.73 1.69
CA GLY A 27 4.98 -11.89 0.93
C GLY A 27 6.47 -11.85 0.60
N ALA A 28 7.00 -12.99 0.21
CA ALA A 28 8.42 -13.19 -0.07
C ALA A 28 8.96 -12.20 -1.10
N ASN A 29 10.23 -11.85 -0.96
CA ASN A 29 10.99 -11.01 -1.90
C ASN A 29 10.44 -9.60 -2.07
N SER A 30 9.64 -9.12 -1.14
CA SER A 30 9.11 -7.76 -1.17
C SER A 30 10.07 -6.80 -0.49
N TRP A 31 9.99 -5.55 -0.88
CA TRP A 31 10.85 -4.48 -0.40
C TRP A 31 10.00 -3.33 0.15
N ILE A 32 10.28 -2.95 1.39
CA ILE A 32 9.64 -1.79 2.04
C ILE A 32 10.71 -0.72 2.24
N GLY A 33 10.55 0.39 1.54
CA GLY A 33 11.53 1.48 1.52
C GLY A 33 11.57 2.31 2.80
N GLU A 34 12.58 3.17 2.91
CA GLU A 34 12.78 4.01 4.08
C GLU A 34 11.59 4.93 4.32
N ASN A 35 11.26 5.12 5.58
CA ASN A 35 10.19 6.00 6.03
C ASN A 35 8.80 5.64 5.49
N VAL A 36 8.61 4.45 4.97
CA VAL A 36 7.27 3.97 4.63
C VAL A 36 6.44 3.91 5.90
N TRP A 37 5.21 4.40 5.82
CA TRP A 37 4.28 4.37 6.93
C TRP A 37 3.11 3.46 6.59
N ILE A 38 3.00 2.37 7.33
CA ILE A 38 1.89 1.43 7.24
C ILE A 38 0.98 1.73 8.43
N ASP A 39 -0.02 2.56 8.20
CA ASP A 39 -0.99 2.96 9.22
C ASP A 39 -2.17 2.00 9.19
N ASN A 40 -1.88 0.78 9.60
CA ASN A 40 -2.76 -0.37 9.44
C ASN A 40 -3.72 -0.55 10.61
N LEU A 41 -4.66 0.38 10.76
CA LEU A 41 -5.78 0.21 11.69
C LEU A 41 -6.64 -1.00 11.34
N GLU A 42 -6.57 -1.46 10.09
CA GLU A 42 -7.13 -2.71 9.60
C GLU A 42 -6.06 -3.53 8.88
N LEU A 43 -6.41 -4.73 8.41
CA LEU A 43 -5.45 -5.63 7.78
C LEU A 43 -4.80 -4.99 6.56
N VAL A 44 -3.49 -5.08 6.49
CA VAL A 44 -2.71 -4.76 5.30
C VAL A 44 -2.02 -6.04 4.83
N THR A 45 -2.31 -6.44 3.61
CA THR A 45 -1.72 -7.62 2.98
C THR A 45 -0.90 -7.16 1.78
N ILE A 46 0.40 -7.44 1.84
CA ILE A 46 1.33 -7.16 0.74
C ILE A 46 1.77 -8.51 0.19
N GLY A 47 1.58 -8.71 -1.10
CA GLY A 47 1.92 -9.95 -1.77
C GLY A 47 3.42 -10.14 -1.94
N GLU A 48 3.78 -11.10 -2.79
CA GLU A 48 5.17 -11.39 -3.13
C GLU A 48 5.70 -10.43 -4.19
N ASN A 49 7.00 -10.19 -4.18
CA ASN A 49 7.69 -9.37 -5.19
C ASN A 49 7.11 -7.95 -5.32
N CYS A 50 6.60 -7.40 -4.23
CA CYS A 50 6.12 -6.03 -4.18
C CYS A 50 7.26 -5.08 -3.85
N CYS A 51 7.15 -3.86 -4.33
CA CYS A 51 8.06 -2.78 -4.00
C CYS A 51 7.26 -1.59 -3.49
N ILE A 52 7.47 -1.21 -2.25
CA ILE A 52 6.87 -0.01 -1.66
C ILE A 52 8.02 0.98 -1.47
N SER A 53 8.02 2.04 -2.26
CA SER A 53 9.13 2.98 -2.28
C SER A 53 9.09 3.93 -1.09
N GLN A 54 10.20 4.62 -0.87
CA GLN A 54 10.41 5.45 0.31
C GLN A 54 9.33 6.50 0.51
N GLY A 55 8.93 6.65 1.75
CA GLY A 55 7.95 7.65 2.16
C GLY A 55 6.52 7.39 1.74
N ALA A 56 6.23 6.25 1.12
CA ALA A 56 4.85 5.90 0.79
C ALA A 56 4.02 5.67 2.05
N LEU A 57 2.72 5.90 1.95
CA LEU A 57 1.78 5.76 3.06
C LEU A 57 0.66 4.81 2.65
N LEU A 58 0.49 3.73 3.41
CA LEU A 58 -0.67 2.85 3.32
C LEU A 58 -1.60 3.23 4.46
N LEU A 59 -2.69 3.90 4.15
CA LEU A 59 -3.56 4.58 5.11
C LEU A 59 -4.92 3.89 5.19
N CYS A 60 -5.09 3.00 6.15
CA CYS A 60 -6.36 2.30 6.36
C CYS A 60 -7.45 3.20 6.96
N GLY A 61 -7.05 4.17 7.75
CA GLY A 61 -7.99 5.01 8.49
C GLY A 61 -8.55 6.17 7.68
N ASN A 62 -9.79 6.50 7.98
CA ASN A 62 -10.49 7.64 7.43
C ASN A 62 -11.51 8.10 8.46
N HIS A 63 -12.22 9.16 8.19
CA HIS A 63 -13.27 9.69 9.09
C HIS A 63 -14.55 9.95 8.33
N ASN A 64 -15.67 9.68 8.98
CA ASN A 64 -16.95 10.07 8.44
C ASN A 64 -17.16 11.57 8.69
N PHE A 65 -16.83 12.39 7.69
CA PHE A 65 -16.96 13.85 7.80
C PHE A 65 -18.41 14.33 7.64
N SER A 66 -19.35 13.42 7.37
CA SER A 66 -20.77 13.76 7.29
C SER A 66 -21.42 13.87 8.68
N ILE A 67 -20.71 13.46 9.72
CA ILE A 67 -21.15 13.62 11.11
C ILE A 67 -20.14 14.42 11.90
N SER A 68 -20.62 15.22 12.85
CA SER A 68 -19.78 16.18 13.58
C SER A 68 -18.73 15.53 14.47
N THR A 69 -18.92 14.28 14.83
CA THR A 69 -17.98 13.52 15.68
C THR A 69 -16.83 12.88 14.89
N PHE A 70 -16.82 12.99 13.57
CA PHE A 70 -15.76 12.43 12.72
C PHE A 70 -15.44 10.96 13.04
N ASP A 71 -16.48 10.14 13.13
CA ASP A 71 -16.30 8.74 13.51
C ASP A 71 -15.28 8.05 12.58
N LEU A 72 -14.41 7.25 13.18
CA LEU A 72 -13.36 6.56 12.46
C LEU A 72 -13.96 5.51 11.53
N ILE A 73 -13.46 5.49 10.29
CA ILE A 73 -13.72 4.43 9.32
C ILE A 73 -12.37 3.81 9.00
N ALA A 74 -12.23 2.51 9.23
CA ALA A 74 -10.99 1.79 8.89
C ALA A 74 -11.32 0.64 7.95
N LYS A 75 -10.57 0.51 6.85
CA LYS A 75 -10.76 -0.52 5.85
C LYS A 75 -9.41 -1.13 5.46
N PRO A 76 -9.38 -2.43 5.11
CA PRO A 76 -8.15 -3.10 4.74
C PRO A 76 -7.57 -2.60 3.43
N ILE A 77 -6.28 -2.86 3.24
CA ILE A 77 -5.57 -2.62 1.98
C ILE A 77 -4.96 -3.93 1.53
N VAL A 78 -5.09 -4.23 0.26
CA VAL A 78 -4.47 -5.41 -0.37
C VAL A 78 -3.61 -4.95 -1.53
N LEU A 79 -2.33 -5.32 -1.49
CA LEU A 79 -1.42 -5.19 -2.62
C LEU A 79 -1.12 -6.61 -3.09
N GLU A 80 -1.58 -6.96 -4.28
CA GLU A 80 -1.32 -8.28 -4.85
C GLU A 80 0.13 -8.40 -5.34
N ASN A 81 0.51 -9.57 -5.83
CA ASN A 81 1.89 -9.83 -6.22
C ASN A 81 2.39 -8.85 -7.27
N GLY A 82 3.65 -8.45 -7.16
CA GLY A 82 4.32 -7.63 -8.16
C GLY A 82 3.89 -6.17 -8.20
N VAL A 83 3.14 -5.69 -7.22
CA VAL A 83 2.68 -4.30 -7.16
C VAL A 83 3.83 -3.38 -6.76
N TRP A 84 3.90 -2.23 -7.40
CA TRP A 84 4.84 -1.16 -7.05
C TRP A 84 4.07 0.09 -6.63
N ILE A 85 4.33 0.53 -5.41
CA ILE A 85 3.83 1.81 -4.90
C ILE A 85 5.00 2.79 -4.92
N GLY A 86 4.87 3.84 -5.72
CA GLY A 86 5.92 4.83 -5.92
C GLY A 86 6.21 5.66 -4.67
N ALA A 87 7.36 6.32 -4.67
CA ALA A 87 7.80 7.14 -3.54
C ALA A 87 6.77 8.21 -3.18
N LYS A 88 6.51 8.36 -1.89
CA LYS A 88 5.58 9.38 -1.33
C LYS A 88 4.16 9.29 -1.87
N SER A 89 3.76 8.13 -2.36
CA SER A 89 2.39 7.88 -2.80
C SER A 89 1.52 7.44 -1.63
N ILE A 90 0.21 7.58 -1.79
CA ILE A 90 -0.77 7.24 -0.75
C ILE A 90 -1.77 6.25 -1.32
N VAL A 91 -1.97 5.15 -0.60
CA VAL A 91 -3.03 4.18 -0.86
C VAL A 91 -4.03 4.25 0.28
N SER A 92 -5.29 4.55 -0.04
CA SER A 92 -6.35 4.67 0.97
C SER A 92 -6.93 3.32 1.36
N GLY A 93 -7.56 3.29 2.53
CA GLY A 93 -8.26 2.11 3.03
C GLY A 93 -9.36 1.64 2.08
N GLY A 94 -9.50 0.34 1.96
CA GLY A 94 -10.47 -0.31 1.08
C GLY A 94 -9.96 -0.56 -0.34
N VAL A 95 -8.75 -0.09 -0.67
CA VAL A 95 -8.17 -0.27 -2.01
C VAL A 95 -7.51 -1.63 -2.14
N THR A 96 -7.76 -2.28 -3.27
CA THR A 96 -6.97 -3.41 -3.75
C THR A 96 -6.18 -2.97 -4.98
N CYS A 97 -4.86 -3.08 -4.90
CA CYS A 97 -3.99 -2.95 -6.06
C CYS A 97 -3.81 -4.35 -6.65
N PHE A 98 -4.45 -4.62 -7.78
CA PHE A 98 -4.39 -5.94 -8.40
C PHE A 98 -3.00 -6.22 -8.96
N SER A 99 -2.72 -7.49 -9.24
CA SER A 99 -1.37 -7.97 -9.50
C SER A 99 -0.63 -7.11 -10.53
N HIS A 100 0.63 -6.79 -10.23
CA HIS A 100 1.54 -6.06 -11.11
C HIS A 100 1.08 -4.64 -11.48
N SER A 101 0.12 -4.07 -10.75
CA SER A 101 -0.23 -2.66 -10.93
C SER A 101 0.83 -1.75 -10.33
N ILE A 102 0.89 -0.52 -10.82
CA ILE A 102 1.84 0.50 -10.36
C ILE A 102 1.08 1.77 -10.02
N LEU A 103 1.40 2.33 -8.85
CA LEU A 103 1.05 3.70 -8.51
C LEU A 103 2.33 4.53 -8.59
N SER A 104 2.37 5.49 -9.49
CA SER A 104 3.57 6.29 -9.75
C SER A 104 3.88 7.25 -8.60
N ILE A 105 5.10 7.77 -8.60
CA ILE A 105 5.60 8.70 -7.57
C ILE A 105 4.61 9.82 -7.25
N GLN A 106 4.46 10.14 -5.97
CA GLN A 106 3.61 11.24 -5.45
C GLN A 106 2.16 11.19 -5.94
N SER A 107 1.63 10.00 -6.10
CA SER A 107 0.24 9.79 -6.50
C SER A 107 -0.60 9.37 -5.30
N ALA A 108 -1.92 9.52 -5.41
CA ALA A 108 -2.83 9.07 -4.37
C ALA A 108 -4.01 8.37 -5.00
N THR A 109 -4.36 7.19 -4.47
CA THR A 109 -5.52 6.46 -4.95
C THR A 109 -6.48 6.11 -3.83
N SER A 110 -7.76 6.30 -4.11
CA SER A 110 -8.87 5.81 -3.29
C SER A 110 -9.69 4.76 -4.03
N LYS A 111 -9.23 4.32 -5.18
CA LYS A 111 -9.87 3.30 -6.02
C LYS A 111 -8.90 2.18 -6.32
N ASP A 112 -9.44 1.01 -6.62
CA ASP A 112 -8.64 -0.15 -7.01
C ASP A 112 -7.82 0.13 -8.26
N LEU A 113 -6.62 -0.45 -8.31
CA LEU A 113 -5.76 -0.39 -9.48
C LEU A 113 -5.87 -1.71 -10.23
N LYS A 114 -6.17 -1.65 -11.52
CA LYS A 114 -6.27 -2.85 -12.37
C LYS A 114 -4.90 -3.50 -12.56
N SER A 115 -4.91 -4.83 -12.71
CA SER A 115 -3.70 -5.61 -12.98
C SER A 115 -2.93 -5.05 -14.20
N PHE A 116 -1.62 -5.05 -14.09
CA PHE A 116 -0.71 -4.65 -15.17
C PHE A 116 -0.95 -3.24 -15.71
N CYS A 117 -1.49 -2.34 -14.90
CA CYS A 117 -1.75 -0.96 -15.31
C CYS A 117 -0.95 0.00 -14.44
N VAL A 118 -0.54 1.10 -15.05
CA VAL A 118 0.21 2.19 -14.39
C VAL A 118 -0.75 3.35 -14.16
N TYR A 119 -0.78 3.83 -12.91
CA TYR A 119 -1.64 4.95 -12.49
C TYR A 119 -0.78 6.11 -12.00
N ARG A 120 -1.23 7.32 -12.24
CA ARG A 120 -0.53 8.52 -11.79
C ARG A 120 -1.50 9.65 -11.45
N GLY A 121 -1.11 10.46 -10.49
CA GLY A 121 -1.81 11.69 -10.12
C GLY A 121 -2.56 11.58 -8.81
N ASN A 122 -3.27 12.64 -8.47
CA ASN A 122 -4.15 12.73 -7.31
C ASN A 122 -5.43 13.49 -7.70
N PRO A 123 -6.55 12.81 -7.91
CA PRO A 123 -6.72 11.36 -7.84
C PRO A 123 -5.97 10.65 -8.96
N ALA A 124 -5.44 9.46 -8.65
CA ALA A 124 -4.69 8.68 -9.62
C ALA A 124 -5.60 8.15 -10.73
N VAL A 125 -5.12 8.25 -11.97
CA VAL A 125 -5.82 7.74 -13.14
C VAL A 125 -4.89 6.82 -13.93
N GLU A 126 -5.49 5.86 -14.62
CA GLU A 126 -4.75 4.95 -15.47
C GLU A 126 -4.11 5.71 -16.64
N ILE A 127 -2.79 5.50 -16.85
CA ILE A 127 -2.06 6.19 -17.92
C ILE A 127 -1.54 5.25 -18.99
N LYS A 128 -1.28 4.00 -18.67
CA LYS A 128 -0.78 3.00 -19.63
C LYS A 128 -0.76 1.60 -19.02
N GLU A 129 -0.52 0.60 -19.86
CA GLU A 129 -0.23 -0.75 -19.41
C GLU A 129 1.22 -0.88 -18.95
N ARG A 130 1.43 -1.75 -17.97
CA ARG A 130 2.76 -2.18 -17.56
C ARG A 130 3.18 -3.39 -18.39
N LYS A 131 4.27 -3.25 -19.13
CA LYS A 131 4.86 -4.36 -19.87
C LYS A 131 6.10 -4.86 -19.13
N ILE A 132 6.13 -6.16 -18.86
CA ILE A 132 7.23 -6.81 -18.14
C ILE A 132 7.97 -7.68 -19.15
N GLN A 133 9.29 -7.50 -19.20
CA GLN A 133 10.16 -8.29 -20.08
C GLN A 133 10.72 -9.50 -19.34
#